data_68d8c46760e507a230e2d148ab2de68e
#
_entry.id   68d8c46760e507a230e2d148ab2de68e
#
_cell.length_a   1.000
_cell.length_b   1.000
_cell.length_c   1.000
_cell.angle_alpha   90.00
_cell.angle_beta   90.00
_cell.angle_gamma   90.00
#
_symmetry.space_group_name_H-M   'P 1'
#
loop_
_entity.id
_entity.type
_entity.pdbx_description
1 polymer ?
#
loop_
_entity_poly.entity_id
_entity_poly.type
_entity_poly.pdbx_seq_one_letter_code
_entity_poly.pdbx_strand_id
1 'polypeptide(L)'
;HRTGRRLVLTDIGQMALEYADEIFGLGRELMDVFQGRSSDRVTRRIHIGVTDVVPKLVALKLLEPLLSTETKLHIICRHDRTDRLLAELAIHHLDVVITDEPVGPDASVRVFNHQLGECELHVFGKSALATAVTKQFPISLQEKPFLVPTAGTSTRKRLDDWFESNDIRPRIIGEFDDSALMKEFGQAGAGFFVSPSVIADDIVRQYGVD
;
A
#
# COMPACT_ATOMS: atom_id res chain seq x y z
N HIS A 1 30.50 16.77 7.13
CA HIS A 1 30.52 17.33 8.49
C HIS A 1 31.41 16.47 9.38
N ARG A 2 32.20 17.07 10.28
CA ARG A 2 33.11 16.34 11.16
C ARG A 2 32.52 16.27 12.56
N THR A 3 32.20 15.08 13.03
CA THR A 3 31.67 14.84 14.37
C THR A 3 32.66 13.97 15.13
N GLY A 4 33.53 14.61 15.93
CA GLY A 4 34.65 13.94 16.62
C GLY A 4 35.73 13.42 15.65
N ARG A 5 36.09 12.13 15.78
CA ARG A 5 37.07 11.44 14.90
C ARG A 5 36.44 10.80 13.64
N ARG A 6 35.15 10.87 13.46
CA ARG A 6 34.46 10.30 12.30
C ARG A 6 33.95 11.39 11.36
N LEU A 7 34.04 11.12 10.05
CA LEU A 7 33.38 11.91 9.01
C LEU A 7 31.96 11.40 8.85
N VAL A 8 30.97 12.29 8.96
CA VAL A 8 29.57 12.01 8.73
C VAL A 8 29.14 12.86 7.55
N LEU A 9 28.40 12.26 6.62
CA LEU A 9 27.84 12.99 5.50
C LEU A 9 26.84 14.04 6.01
N THR A 10 26.77 15.16 5.32
CA THR A 10 25.67 16.12 5.45
C THR A 10 24.47 15.59 4.67
N ASP A 11 23.28 16.16 4.85
CA ASP A 11 22.08 15.77 4.08
C ASP A 11 22.32 15.92 2.58
N ILE A 12 22.98 17.01 2.16
CA ILE A 12 23.41 17.21 0.76
C ILE A 12 24.46 16.15 0.35
N GLY A 13 25.36 15.79 1.24
CA GLY A 13 26.37 14.76 1.00
C GLY A 13 25.76 13.38 0.85
N GLN A 14 24.70 13.07 1.61
CA GLN A 14 23.93 11.84 1.50
C GLN A 14 23.21 11.76 0.15
N MET A 15 22.52 12.84 -0.23
CA MET A 15 21.88 12.96 -1.52
C MET A 15 22.88 12.82 -2.68
N ALA A 16 24.02 13.49 -2.61
CA ALA A 16 25.06 13.36 -3.64
C ALA A 16 25.62 11.93 -3.74
N LEU A 17 25.73 11.20 -2.62
CA LEU A 17 26.14 9.80 -2.62
C LEU A 17 25.11 8.91 -3.31
N GLU A 18 23.84 9.11 -3.04
CA GLU A 18 22.73 8.36 -3.68
C GLU A 18 22.76 8.54 -5.20
N TYR A 19 22.85 9.76 -5.70
CA TYR A 19 23.02 10.04 -7.13
C TYR A 19 24.32 9.45 -7.72
N ALA A 20 25.40 9.51 -7.00
CA ALA A 20 26.68 8.93 -7.45
C ALA A 20 26.58 7.41 -7.57
N ASP A 21 25.96 6.74 -6.61
CA ASP A 21 25.76 5.28 -6.64
C ASP A 21 24.90 4.86 -7.83
N GLU A 22 23.88 5.65 -8.17
CA GLU A 22 23.02 5.43 -9.31
C GLU A 22 23.77 5.60 -10.65
N ILE A 23 24.52 6.70 -10.81
CA ILE A 23 25.33 6.98 -12.00
C ILE A 23 26.37 5.89 -12.21
N PHE A 24 27.10 5.52 -11.15
CA PHE A 24 28.12 4.48 -11.24
C PHE A 24 27.51 3.07 -11.40
N GLY A 25 26.29 2.85 -10.91
CA GLY A 25 25.50 1.64 -11.15
C GLY A 25 25.21 1.46 -12.63
N LEU A 26 24.60 2.47 -13.25
CA LEU A 26 24.29 2.49 -14.68
C LEU A 26 25.58 2.37 -15.54
N GLY A 27 26.65 3.03 -15.13
CA GLY A 27 27.94 2.92 -15.81
C GLY A 27 28.51 1.48 -15.79
N ARG A 28 28.38 0.77 -14.68
CA ARG A 28 28.77 -0.66 -14.59
C ARG A 28 27.89 -1.53 -15.47
N GLU A 29 26.59 -1.33 -15.46
CA GLU A 29 25.65 -2.08 -16.33
C GLU A 29 26.00 -1.90 -17.82
N LEU A 30 26.26 -0.66 -18.24
CA LEU A 30 26.66 -0.36 -19.58
C LEU A 30 27.97 -1.09 -19.99
N MET A 31 28.95 -1.07 -19.10
CA MET A 31 30.23 -1.76 -19.33
C MET A 31 30.06 -3.28 -19.43
N ASP A 32 29.20 -3.88 -18.62
CA ASP A 32 28.90 -5.32 -18.66
C ASP A 32 28.23 -5.70 -19.97
N VAL A 33 27.31 -4.88 -20.50
CA VAL A 33 26.68 -5.05 -21.80
C VAL A 33 27.74 -5.02 -22.93
N PHE A 34 28.64 -4.03 -22.93
CA PHE A 34 29.71 -3.91 -23.95
C PHE A 34 30.72 -5.04 -23.89
N GLN A 35 30.98 -5.60 -22.72
CA GLN A 35 31.92 -6.71 -22.55
C GLN A 35 31.31 -8.06 -22.85
N GLY A 36 30.05 -8.11 -23.31
CA GLY A 36 29.35 -9.38 -23.62
C GLY A 36 29.22 -10.29 -22.38
N ARG A 37 29.37 -9.72 -21.17
CA ARG A 37 29.12 -10.43 -19.93
C ARG A 37 27.61 -10.50 -19.79
N SER A 38 27.06 -11.56 -20.33
CA SER A 38 25.64 -11.85 -20.43
C SER A 38 24.88 -11.48 -19.16
N SER A 39 23.67 -11.02 -19.37
CA SER A 39 22.64 -10.58 -18.44
C SER A 39 22.37 -11.49 -17.21
N ASP A 40 23.02 -12.62 -17.10
CA ASP A 40 22.84 -13.61 -16.02
C ASP A 40 23.32 -13.13 -14.63
N ARG A 41 24.05 -12.01 -14.56
CA ARG A 41 24.59 -11.46 -13.29
C ARG A 41 24.07 -10.07 -12.94
N VAL A 42 23.39 -9.36 -13.85
CA VAL A 42 22.85 -8.03 -13.57
C VAL A 42 21.54 -8.18 -12.81
N THR A 43 21.59 -7.98 -11.52
CA THR A 43 20.37 -7.87 -10.70
C THR A 43 19.75 -6.50 -10.95
N ARG A 44 18.68 -6.46 -11.73
CA ARG A 44 17.96 -5.22 -12.01
C ARG A 44 17.26 -4.74 -10.74
N ARG A 45 17.55 -3.53 -10.31
CA ARG A 45 16.83 -2.90 -9.19
C ARG A 45 15.55 -2.28 -9.68
N ILE A 46 14.48 -2.42 -8.92
CA ILE A 46 13.22 -1.72 -9.13
C ILE A 46 12.76 -1.11 -7.81
N HIS A 47 12.51 0.20 -7.83
CA HIS A 47 12.08 0.97 -6.67
C HIS A 47 10.57 1.17 -6.74
N ILE A 48 9.84 0.57 -5.82
CA ILE A 48 8.38 0.55 -5.80
C ILE A 48 7.88 1.28 -4.56
N GLY A 49 7.04 2.29 -4.76
CA GLY A 49 6.25 2.90 -3.70
C GLY A 49 4.91 2.17 -3.56
N VAL A 50 4.48 1.91 -2.34
CA VAL A 50 3.15 1.39 -2.03
C VAL A 50 2.48 2.34 -1.05
N THR A 51 1.29 2.82 -1.37
CA THR A 51 0.60 3.78 -0.50
C THR A 51 0.01 3.09 0.74
N ASP A 52 -0.14 3.84 1.83
CA ASP A 52 -0.62 3.37 3.14
C ASP A 52 -1.99 2.70 3.04
N VAL A 53 -2.82 3.17 2.12
CA VAL A 53 -4.19 2.68 1.90
C VAL A 53 -4.23 1.32 1.21
N VAL A 54 -3.16 0.92 0.51
CA VAL A 54 -3.08 -0.40 -0.13
C VAL A 54 -2.69 -1.45 0.91
N PRO A 55 -3.56 -2.45 1.20
CA PRO A 55 -3.24 -3.49 2.15
C PRO A 55 -2.00 -4.29 1.74
N LYS A 56 -1.17 -4.64 2.72
CA LYS A 56 0.08 -5.39 2.50
C LYS A 56 -0.12 -6.71 1.73
N LEU A 57 -1.26 -7.39 1.95
CA LEU A 57 -1.60 -8.61 1.21
C LEU A 57 -1.93 -8.34 -0.26
N VAL A 58 -2.53 -7.19 -0.58
CA VAL A 58 -2.76 -6.78 -1.98
C VAL A 58 -1.42 -6.49 -2.64
N ALA A 59 -0.56 -5.72 -1.99
CA ALA A 59 0.79 -5.44 -2.48
C ALA A 59 1.58 -6.74 -2.70
N LEU A 60 1.51 -7.71 -1.77
CA LEU A 60 2.15 -9.02 -1.92
C LEU A 60 1.65 -9.72 -3.20
N LYS A 61 0.33 -9.85 -3.38
CA LYS A 61 -0.25 -10.53 -4.56
C LYS A 61 0.15 -9.87 -5.88
N LEU A 62 0.34 -8.55 -5.89
CA LEU A 62 0.79 -7.81 -7.07
C LEU A 62 2.29 -7.97 -7.35
N LEU A 63 3.11 -8.08 -6.30
CA LEU A 63 4.58 -8.12 -6.43
C LEU A 63 5.15 -9.53 -6.45
N GLU A 64 4.46 -10.52 -5.90
CA GLU A 64 4.90 -11.92 -5.85
C GLU A 64 5.31 -12.48 -7.23
N PRO A 65 4.57 -12.23 -8.34
CA PRO A 65 4.96 -12.69 -9.66
C PRO A 65 6.33 -12.17 -10.13
N LEU A 66 6.76 -10.99 -9.65
CA LEU A 66 8.05 -10.41 -9.98
C LEU A 66 9.23 -11.20 -9.38
N LEU A 67 9.00 -11.89 -8.26
CA LEU A 67 10.02 -12.70 -7.58
C LEU A 67 10.23 -14.06 -8.27
N SER A 68 9.26 -14.51 -9.06
CA SER A 68 9.30 -15.80 -9.77
C SER A 68 9.77 -15.68 -11.22
N THR A 69 10.13 -14.49 -11.69
CA THR A 69 10.68 -14.29 -13.05
C THR A 69 12.11 -14.81 -13.15
N GLU A 70 12.50 -15.29 -14.33
CA GLU A 70 13.89 -15.68 -14.62
C GLU A 70 14.87 -14.50 -14.50
N THR A 71 14.36 -13.27 -14.59
CA THR A 71 15.14 -12.05 -14.41
C THR A 71 15.42 -11.86 -12.92
N LYS A 72 16.69 -11.75 -12.54
CA LYS A 72 17.10 -11.46 -11.17
C LYS A 72 16.72 -10.01 -10.82
N LEU A 73 15.54 -9.83 -10.20
CA LEU A 73 15.07 -8.55 -9.73
C LEU A 73 15.43 -8.34 -8.25
N HIS A 74 15.88 -7.14 -7.92
CA HIS A 74 16.03 -6.67 -6.56
C HIS A 74 14.97 -5.60 -6.31
N ILE A 75 13.89 -5.98 -5.64
CA ILE A 75 12.78 -5.11 -5.31
C ILE A 75 13.16 -4.29 -4.07
N ILE A 76 13.09 -2.96 -4.21
CA ILE A 76 13.20 -2.01 -3.10
C ILE A 76 11.83 -1.40 -2.92
N CYS A 77 11.12 -1.79 -1.87
CA CYS A 77 9.76 -1.35 -1.60
C CYS A 77 9.75 -0.30 -0.49
N ARG A 78 9.12 0.85 -0.76
CA ARG A 78 8.87 1.93 0.21
C ARG A 78 7.37 2.04 0.46
N HIS A 79 7.02 2.37 1.69
CA HIS A 79 5.63 2.55 2.10
C HIS A 79 5.48 3.93 2.73
N ASP A 80 4.61 4.75 2.16
CA ASP A 80 4.35 6.12 2.64
C ASP A 80 3.01 6.62 2.06
N ARG A 81 2.66 7.85 2.36
CA ARG A 81 1.49 8.55 1.83
C ARG A 81 1.65 8.83 0.33
N THR A 82 0.52 8.85 -0.36
CA THR A 82 0.46 9.04 -1.82
C THR A 82 1.21 10.29 -2.28
N ASP A 83 1.03 11.43 -1.58
CA ASP A 83 1.66 12.70 -1.92
C ASP A 83 3.20 12.62 -1.90
N ARG A 84 3.77 11.94 -0.91
CA ARG A 84 5.22 11.76 -0.79
C ARG A 84 5.77 10.81 -1.83
N LEU A 85 5.10 9.68 -2.06
CA LEU A 85 5.54 8.72 -3.06
C LEU A 85 5.48 9.30 -4.48
N LEU A 86 4.47 10.12 -4.78
CA LEU A 86 4.40 10.83 -6.06
C LEU A 86 5.51 11.86 -6.22
N ALA A 87 5.91 12.54 -5.16
CA ALA A 87 7.06 13.44 -5.20
C ALA A 87 8.37 12.69 -5.49
N GLU A 88 8.58 11.52 -4.87
CA GLU A 88 9.74 10.65 -5.15
C GLU A 88 9.71 10.06 -6.58
N LEU A 89 8.52 9.71 -7.08
CA LEU A 89 8.34 9.27 -8.48
C LEU A 89 8.71 10.38 -9.46
N ALA A 90 8.32 11.64 -9.17
CA ALA A 90 8.63 12.80 -10.03
C ALA A 90 10.13 13.05 -10.21
N ILE A 91 10.93 12.73 -9.22
CA ILE A 91 12.40 12.89 -9.25
C ILE A 91 13.13 11.58 -9.54
N HIS A 92 12.39 10.57 -10.02
CA HIS A 92 12.91 9.25 -10.40
C HIS A 92 13.58 8.45 -9.27
N HIS A 93 13.25 8.73 -8.01
CA HIS A 93 13.64 7.88 -6.88
C HIS A 93 12.78 6.63 -6.76
N LEU A 94 11.62 6.63 -7.39
CA LEU A 94 10.75 5.47 -7.56
C LEU A 94 10.49 5.25 -9.05
N ASP A 95 10.39 3.99 -9.46
CA ASP A 95 10.05 3.58 -10.81
C ASP A 95 8.53 3.44 -10.98
N VAL A 96 7.86 2.99 -9.91
CA VAL A 96 6.41 2.69 -9.89
C VAL A 96 5.84 3.05 -8.52
N VAL A 97 4.60 3.54 -8.52
CA VAL A 97 3.80 3.69 -7.29
C VAL A 97 2.51 2.90 -7.44
N ILE A 98 2.21 2.06 -6.45
CA ILE A 98 0.96 1.32 -6.32
C ILE A 98 0.03 2.11 -5.40
N THR A 99 -1.13 2.47 -5.92
CA THR A 99 -2.16 3.24 -5.20
C THR A 99 -3.55 2.65 -5.47
N ASP A 100 -4.50 2.96 -4.63
CA ASP A 100 -5.89 2.52 -4.74
C ASP A 100 -6.77 3.46 -5.60
N GLU A 101 -6.24 4.64 -5.94
CA GLU A 101 -6.92 5.60 -6.82
C GLU A 101 -5.97 6.09 -7.92
N PRO A 102 -6.51 6.40 -9.12
CA PRO A 102 -5.70 7.03 -10.16
C PRO A 102 -5.26 8.43 -9.72
N VAL A 103 -4.06 8.80 -10.11
CA VAL A 103 -3.57 10.17 -9.95
C VAL A 103 -4.37 11.07 -10.87
N GLY A 104 -5.05 12.07 -10.31
CA GLY A 104 -5.89 13.01 -11.06
C GLY A 104 -5.07 13.95 -11.97
N PRO A 105 -5.74 14.59 -12.94
CA PRO A 105 -5.08 15.50 -13.89
C PRO A 105 -4.50 16.76 -13.22
N ASP A 106 -5.02 17.12 -12.04
CA ASP A 106 -4.57 18.29 -11.28
C ASP A 106 -3.34 18.03 -10.40
N ALA A 107 -2.82 16.81 -10.44
CA ALA A 107 -1.62 16.45 -9.69
C ALA A 107 -0.41 17.23 -10.22
N SER A 108 0.46 17.66 -9.32
CA SER A 108 1.69 18.38 -9.66
C SER A 108 2.71 17.53 -10.43
N VAL A 109 2.45 16.25 -10.58
CA VAL A 109 3.34 15.26 -11.20
C VAL A 109 2.67 14.65 -12.41
N ARG A 110 3.41 14.57 -13.53
CA ARG A 110 2.95 13.85 -14.73
C ARG A 110 3.26 12.38 -14.60
N VAL A 111 2.22 11.56 -14.51
CA VAL A 111 2.33 10.10 -14.40
C VAL A 111 1.42 9.42 -15.42
N PHE A 112 1.74 8.17 -15.73
CA PHE A 112 0.84 7.29 -16.48
C PHE A 112 0.12 6.38 -15.51
N ASN A 113 -1.21 6.44 -15.50
CA ASN A 113 -2.03 5.54 -14.72
C ASN A 113 -2.26 4.23 -15.47
N HIS A 114 -1.98 3.11 -14.83
CA HIS A 114 -2.27 1.77 -15.32
C HIS A 114 -3.19 1.08 -14.32
N GLN A 115 -4.43 0.84 -14.72
CA GLN A 115 -5.39 0.11 -13.89
C GLN A 115 -4.98 -1.38 -13.84
N LEU A 116 -4.68 -1.88 -12.65
CA LEU A 116 -4.30 -3.28 -12.42
C LEU A 116 -5.51 -4.17 -12.14
N GLY A 117 -6.60 -3.61 -11.65
CA GLY A 117 -7.84 -4.31 -11.34
C GLY A 117 -8.81 -3.45 -10.56
N GLU A 118 -9.95 -4.03 -10.23
CA GLU A 118 -10.97 -3.45 -9.35
C GLU A 118 -11.34 -4.45 -8.27
N CYS A 119 -11.68 -3.97 -7.09
CA CYS A 119 -12.19 -4.79 -6.02
C CYS A 119 -13.22 -4.02 -5.19
N GLU A 120 -14.18 -4.75 -4.67
CA GLU A 120 -15.16 -4.24 -3.72
C GLU A 120 -14.59 -4.22 -2.30
N LEU A 121 -15.29 -3.52 -1.40
CA LEU A 121 -15.03 -3.60 0.03
C LEU A 121 -16.03 -4.59 0.64
N HIS A 122 -15.51 -5.54 1.40
CA HIS A 122 -16.31 -6.43 2.23
C HIS A 122 -16.29 -6.00 3.68
N VAL A 123 -17.41 -6.20 4.38
CA VAL A 123 -17.53 -5.96 5.81
C VAL A 123 -17.21 -7.24 6.56
N PHE A 124 -16.34 -7.17 7.53
CA PHE A 124 -15.91 -8.30 8.36
C PHE A 124 -16.23 -8.04 9.82
N GLY A 125 -16.48 -9.11 10.55
CA GLY A 125 -16.66 -9.06 11.99
C GLY A 125 -16.46 -10.43 12.63
N LYS A 126 -16.30 -10.47 13.94
CA LYS A 126 -16.27 -11.76 14.68
C LYS A 126 -17.58 -12.50 14.45
N SER A 127 -17.54 -13.83 14.32
CA SER A 127 -18.71 -14.68 14.00
C SER A 127 -19.98 -14.34 14.81
N ALA A 128 -19.82 -14.01 16.09
CA ALA A 128 -20.93 -13.57 16.93
C ALA A 128 -21.59 -12.27 16.48
N LEU A 129 -20.80 -11.32 15.95
CA LEU A 129 -21.29 -10.05 15.39
C LEU A 129 -21.84 -10.27 13.98
N ALA A 130 -21.13 -11.00 13.13
CA ALA A 130 -21.51 -11.27 11.75
C ALA A 130 -22.87 -11.99 11.66
N THR A 131 -23.09 -13.04 12.44
CA THR A 131 -24.35 -13.78 12.46
C THR A 131 -25.55 -12.89 12.81
N ALA A 132 -25.36 -11.88 13.65
CA ALA A 132 -26.43 -10.97 14.09
C ALA A 132 -26.89 -10.02 12.97
N VAL A 133 -26.08 -9.80 11.93
CA VAL A 133 -26.36 -8.81 10.87
C VAL A 133 -26.71 -9.43 9.51
N THR A 134 -26.44 -10.72 9.30
CA THR A 134 -26.56 -11.38 7.98
C THR A 134 -27.98 -11.31 7.39
N LYS A 135 -29.03 -11.41 8.21
CA LYS A 135 -30.41 -11.52 7.70
C LYS A 135 -30.97 -10.25 7.08
N GLN A 136 -30.51 -9.09 7.50
CA GLN A 136 -31.03 -7.78 7.07
C GLN A 136 -29.90 -6.83 6.68
N PHE A 137 -28.82 -7.37 6.18
CA PHE A 137 -27.71 -6.58 5.68
C PHE A 137 -28.17 -5.75 4.47
N PRO A 138 -27.77 -4.47 4.37
CA PRO A 138 -26.87 -3.73 5.27
C PRO A 138 -27.56 -2.99 6.43
N ILE A 139 -28.91 -2.92 6.48
CA ILE A 139 -29.68 -2.15 7.49
C ILE A 139 -29.36 -2.61 8.91
N SER A 140 -29.07 -3.90 9.08
CA SER A 140 -28.72 -4.49 10.37
C SER A 140 -27.42 -3.97 10.99
N LEU A 141 -26.63 -3.19 10.25
CA LEU A 141 -25.44 -2.49 10.76
C LEU A 141 -25.78 -1.20 11.54
N GLN A 142 -27.04 -0.78 11.52
CA GLN A 142 -27.51 0.39 12.28
C GLN A 142 -27.09 0.28 13.75
N GLU A 143 -26.40 1.32 14.28
CA GLU A 143 -25.90 1.41 15.66
C GLU A 143 -24.91 0.31 16.08
N LYS A 144 -24.50 -0.56 15.17
CA LYS A 144 -23.46 -1.56 15.47
C LYS A 144 -22.09 -0.93 15.60
N PRO A 145 -21.21 -1.49 16.45
CA PRO A 145 -19.85 -0.99 16.59
C PRO A 145 -19.06 -1.17 15.29
N PHE A 146 -18.42 -0.11 14.83
CA PHE A 146 -17.67 -0.10 13.58
C PHE A 146 -16.30 0.55 13.78
N LEU A 147 -15.28 -0.05 13.17
CA LEU A 147 -13.90 0.40 13.11
C LEU A 147 -13.66 0.92 11.71
N VAL A 148 -13.16 2.14 11.59
CA VAL A 148 -13.01 2.78 10.28
C VAL A 148 -11.59 3.31 10.08
N PRO A 149 -11.14 3.44 8.82
CA PRO A 149 -9.93 4.20 8.52
C PRO A 149 -10.07 5.66 8.95
N THR A 150 -8.95 6.32 9.24
CA THR A 150 -8.93 7.77 9.54
C THR A 150 -9.51 8.58 8.38
N ALA A 151 -10.04 9.75 8.71
CA ALA A 151 -10.56 10.69 7.72
C ALA A 151 -9.49 11.06 6.69
N GLY A 152 -9.92 11.30 5.44
CA GLY A 152 -9.04 11.68 4.33
C GLY A 152 -8.49 10.52 3.50
N THR A 153 -8.78 9.27 3.87
CA THR A 153 -8.48 8.11 3.02
C THR A 153 -9.62 7.85 2.03
N SER A 154 -9.30 7.34 0.83
CA SER A 154 -10.27 6.93 -0.19
C SER A 154 -11.24 5.87 0.35
N THR A 155 -10.72 4.89 1.08
CA THR A 155 -11.52 3.83 1.72
C THR A 155 -12.53 4.42 2.71
N ARG A 156 -12.12 5.42 3.53
CA ARG A 156 -13.03 6.08 4.46
C ARG A 156 -14.13 6.82 3.70
N LYS A 157 -13.79 7.58 2.69
CA LYS A 157 -14.77 8.32 1.88
C LYS A 157 -15.80 7.39 1.26
N ARG A 158 -15.35 6.31 0.59
CA ARG A 158 -16.24 5.31 -0.01
C ARG A 158 -17.17 4.64 1.02
N LEU A 159 -16.64 4.40 2.22
CA LEU A 159 -17.41 3.80 3.31
C LEU A 159 -18.47 4.77 3.84
N ASP A 160 -18.12 6.03 4.03
CA ASP A 160 -19.05 7.07 4.47
C ASP A 160 -20.16 7.30 3.41
N ASP A 161 -19.80 7.40 2.12
CA ASP A 161 -20.75 7.50 0.99
C ASP A 161 -21.68 6.28 0.94
N TRP A 162 -21.17 5.08 1.23
CA TRP A 162 -21.98 3.87 1.27
C TRP A 162 -22.94 3.85 2.47
N PHE A 163 -22.51 4.29 3.64
CA PHE A 163 -23.37 4.44 4.82
C PHE A 163 -24.50 5.43 4.53
N GLU A 164 -24.18 6.58 3.96
CA GLU A 164 -25.14 7.61 3.60
C GLU A 164 -26.15 7.10 2.57
N SER A 165 -25.68 6.44 1.51
CA SER A 165 -26.54 5.90 0.43
C SER A 165 -27.53 4.83 0.90
N ASN A 166 -27.22 4.13 2.00
CA ASN A 166 -28.07 3.10 2.58
C ASN A 166 -28.82 3.58 3.84
N ASP A 167 -28.71 4.86 4.21
CA ASP A 167 -29.26 5.46 5.44
C ASP A 167 -28.85 4.68 6.71
N ILE A 168 -27.58 4.28 6.79
CA ILE A 168 -27.02 3.52 7.91
C ILE A 168 -26.12 4.42 8.73
N ARG A 169 -26.29 4.38 10.04
CA ARG A 169 -25.47 5.12 11.01
C ARG A 169 -24.87 4.16 12.02
N PRO A 170 -23.77 3.50 11.70
CA PRO A 170 -23.10 2.64 12.65
C PRO A 170 -22.46 3.50 13.76
N ARG A 171 -22.23 2.89 14.89
CA ARG A 171 -21.52 3.55 15.99
C ARG A 171 -20.01 3.41 15.76
N ILE A 172 -19.37 4.45 15.26
CA ILE A 172 -17.91 4.48 15.10
C ILE A 172 -17.26 4.46 16.50
N ILE A 173 -16.49 3.41 16.77
CA ILE A 173 -15.82 3.18 18.07
C ILE A 173 -14.31 3.32 17.98
N GLY A 174 -13.75 3.45 16.80
CA GLY A 174 -12.31 3.65 16.58
C GLY A 174 -12.02 4.07 15.16
N GLU A 175 -11.02 4.94 15.01
CA GLU A 175 -10.47 5.39 13.73
C GLU A 175 -8.99 5.03 13.67
N PHE A 176 -8.54 4.44 12.55
CA PHE A 176 -7.20 3.88 12.42
C PHE A 176 -6.55 4.34 11.12
N ASP A 177 -5.32 4.78 11.19
CA ASP A 177 -4.45 5.02 10.05
C ASP A 177 -3.71 3.74 9.60
N ASP A 178 -3.51 2.79 10.54
CA ASP A 178 -2.98 1.46 10.24
C ASP A 178 -4.10 0.42 10.10
N SER A 179 -4.32 -0.04 8.88
CA SER A 179 -5.31 -1.07 8.58
C SER A 179 -5.01 -2.44 9.23
N ALA A 180 -3.74 -2.74 9.57
CA ALA A 180 -3.41 -3.97 10.27
C ALA A 180 -3.87 -3.89 11.73
N LEU A 181 -3.61 -2.77 12.41
CA LEU A 181 -4.09 -2.54 13.76
C LEU A 181 -5.62 -2.57 13.83
N MET A 182 -6.31 -1.94 12.87
CA MET A 182 -7.77 -2.00 12.79
C MET A 182 -8.30 -3.45 12.75
N LYS A 183 -7.65 -4.32 11.97
CA LYS A 183 -8.03 -5.74 11.85
C LYS A 183 -7.79 -6.52 13.14
N GLU A 184 -6.72 -6.21 13.89
CA GLU A 184 -6.48 -6.81 15.21
C GLU A 184 -7.61 -6.47 16.20
N PHE A 185 -8.11 -5.23 16.20
CA PHE A 185 -9.29 -4.87 16.99
C PHE A 185 -10.55 -5.61 16.53
N GLY A 186 -10.71 -5.77 15.21
CA GLY A 186 -11.79 -6.58 14.63
C GLY A 186 -11.72 -8.04 15.05
N GLN A 187 -10.54 -8.65 15.03
CA GLN A 187 -10.27 -10.01 15.53
C GLN A 187 -10.61 -10.14 17.00
N ALA A 188 -10.31 -9.13 17.80
CA ALA A 188 -10.69 -9.10 19.21
C ALA A 188 -12.21 -8.97 19.44
N GLY A 189 -13.00 -8.75 18.37
CA GLY A 189 -14.46 -8.61 18.43
C GLY A 189 -14.94 -7.23 18.86
N ALA A 190 -14.10 -6.21 18.75
CA ALA A 190 -14.46 -4.83 19.12
C ALA A 190 -15.56 -4.27 18.22
N GLY A 191 -15.54 -4.59 16.91
CA GLY A 191 -16.52 -4.09 15.95
C GLY A 191 -16.32 -4.66 14.56
N PHE A 192 -17.17 -4.22 13.64
CA PHE A 192 -17.02 -4.50 12.21
C PHE A 192 -15.91 -3.62 11.63
N PHE A 193 -15.30 -4.10 10.56
CA PHE A 193 -14.33 -3.35 9.75
C PHE A 193 -14.45 -3.73 8.28
N VAL A 194 -13.83 -2.94 7.39
CA VAL A 194 -13.82 -3.23 5.95
C VAL A 194 -12.43 -3.63 5.47
N SER A 195 -12.41 -4.47 4.43
CA SER A 195 -11.19 -4.83 3.71
C SER A 195 -11.53 -5.16 2.24
N PRO A 196 -10.56 -5.01 1.30
CA PRO A 196 -10.78 -5.37 -0.10
C PRO A 196 -11.17 -6.84 -0.29
N SER A 197 -12.15 -7.09 -1.16
CA SER A 197 -12.68 -8.43 -1.46
C SER A 197 -11.60 -9.40 -1.99
N VAL A 198 -10.61 -8.90 -2.72
CA VAL A 198 -9.52 -9.69 -3.30
C VAL A 198 -8.67 -10.44 -2.26
N ILE A 199 -8.71 -10.01 -1.00
CA ILE A 199 -8.02 -10.66 0.13
C ILE A 199 -8.98 -11.21 1.19
N ALA A 200 -10.27 -11.36 0.86
CA ALA A 200 -11.31 -11.80 1.80
C ALA A 200 -10.95 -13.12 2.48
N ASP A 201 -10.60 -14.15 1.69
CA ASP A 201 -10.24 -15.48 2.22
C ASP A 201 -9.03 -15.43 3.15
N ASP A 202 -8.06 -14.54 2.85
CA ASP A 202 -6.88 -14.36 3.67
C ASP A 202 -7.25 -13.68 5.00
N ILE A 203 -8.15 -12.69 4.96
CA ILE A 203 -8.67 -12.01 6.16
C ILE A 203 -9.42 -12.99 7.07
N VAL A 204 -10.36 -13.76 6.50
CA VAL A 204 -11.11 -14.78 7.24
C VAL A 204 -10.16 -15.76 7.92
N ARG A 205 -9.20 -16.30 7.18
CA ARG A 205 -8.24 -17.27 7.68
C ARG A 205 -7.29 -16.72 8.75
N GLN A 206 -6.78 -15.50 8.53
CA GLN A 206 -5.77 -14.90 9.40
C GLN A 206 -6.36 -14.38 10.70
N TYR A 207 -7.52 -13.72 10.61
CA TYR A 207 -8.13 -13.01 11.75
C TYR A 207 -9.30 -13.78 12.39
N GLY A 208 -9.72 -14.91 11.80
CA GLY A 208 -10.83 -15.71 12.33
C GLY A 208 -12.12 -14.89 12.46
N VAL A 209 -12.46 -14.16 11.40
CA VAL A 209 -13.65 -13.32 11.24
C VAL A 209 -14.50 -13.87 10.08
N ASP A 210 -15.74 -13.40 9.96
CA ASP A 210 -16.67 -13.74 8.89
C ASP A 210 -17.07 -12.50 8.13
#